data_8a8eb0522db68897dd86ce46af5216c4
#
_entry.id   8a8eb0522db68897dd86ce46af5216c4
#
_cell.length_a   1.000
_cell.length_b   1.000
_cell.length_c   1.000
_cell.angle_alpha   90.00
_cell.angle_beta   90.00
_cell.angle_gamma   90.00
#
_symmetry.space_group_name_H-M   'P 1'
#
loop_
_entity.id
_entity.type
_entity.pdbx_description
1 polymer ?
#
loop_
_entity_poly.entity_id
_entity_poly.type
_entity_poly.pdbx_seq_one_letter_code
_entity_poly.pdbx_strand_id
1 'polypeptide(L)'
;MRILISNWSCRRAGGTETYLGRIMSRLTARGHEVCFCFEVSEPERCPLIPVPPGVLSVQLRPDVTGGLDKLRTWRPDVIYAHGFLEPEDEARVLEIAPGLFAAHSYYGTCISGEKTHKFPIVRPCSRQFGPACLALYFPRRCGGLSPITMMTAYGRQRRRLALLHRYVRVVTASAHMAGEFVRHGMASARVSTLPHYGADEDPVESASAARVAPGAACRVTFVGRMDRLKGGQVLLDALPRVRAESRRPLQLTFAGEGPARESWERHGQAVTSQGSGISIEFAGWLEKETLMSRLAASDVVVMPSLWPEPFGLVGLEANRRGVPVVAFATGGIPEWLQDGVNGCLAPGDPPTADGLADALIRCIRSLESSDALTRGALAAARSKREDAHLDSLVDILGQAARSGCVSA
;
A
#
# COMPACT_ATOMS: atom_id res chain seq x y z
N MET A 1 9.17 -15.27 21.85
CA MET A 1 10.31 -14.72 21.10
C MET A 1 10.43 -13.23 21.39
N ARG A 2 11.66 -12.71 21.37
CA ARG A 2 11.98 -11.29 21.39
C ARG A 2 12.07 -10.78 19.96
N ILE A 3 11.07 -10.01 19.53
CA ILE A 3 10.93 -9.55 18.16
C ILE A 3 11.25 -8.06 18.10
N LEU A 4 12.33 -7.70 17.39
CA LEU A 4 12.66 -6.32 17.10
C LEU A 4 11.95 -5.89 15.81
N ILE A 5 11.02 -4.96 15.93
CA ILE A 5 10.38 -4.34 14.76
C ILE A 5 11.08 -3.03 14.46
N SER A 6 11.56 -2.83 13.25
CA SER A 6 12.27 -1.61 12.86
C SER A 6 11.60 -0.88 11.71
N ASN A 7 11.51 0.46 11.82
CA ASN A 7 10.94 1.34 10.80
C ASN A 7 11.70 2.66 10.75
N TRP A 8 11.61 3.39 9.63
CA TRP A 8 12.29 4.66 9.46
C TRP A 8 11.75 5.78 10.38
N SER A 9 10.47 5.75 10.74
CA SER A 9 9.80 6.77 11.57
C SER A 9 8.88 6.15 12.62
N CYS A 10 8.66 6.90 13.70
CA CYS A 10 7.64 6.57 14.71
C CYS A 10 6.26 7.20 14.39
N ARG A 11 6.10 7.90 13.28
CA ARG A 11 4.87 8.61 12.93
C ARG A 11 4.06 7.89 11.87
N ARG A 12 2.73 8.03 11.94
CA ARG A 12 1.78 7.35 11.06
C ARG A 12 1.53 8.19 9.81
N ALA A 13 2.22 7.85 8.73
CA ALA A 13 2.10 8.53 7.43
C ALA A 13 1.26 7.75 6.39
N GLY A 14 0.94 6.47 6.64
CA GLY A 14 0.23 5.64 5.68
C GLY A 14 -0.19 4.26 6.20
N GLY A 15 -0.45 3.36 5.27
CA GLY A 15 -0.92 2.00 5.56
C GLY A 15 0.13 1.13 6.28
N THR A 16 1.41 1.32 5.97
CA THR A 16 2.51 0.58 6.61
C THR A 16 2.56 0.83 8.11
N GLU A 17 2.48 2.09 8.52
CA GLU A 17 2.56 2.47 9.93
C GLU A 17 1.30 2.06 10.70
N THR A 18 0.14 2.05 10.03
CA THR A 18 -1.10 1.50 10.60
C THR A 18 -0.96 -0.01 10.82
N TYR A 19 -0.38 -0.74 9.86
CA TYR A 19 -0.07 -2.16 9.99
C TYR A 19 0.90 -2.41 11.16
N LEU A 20 1.97 -1.61 11.29
CA LEU A 20 2.96 -1.73 12.37
C LEU A 20 2.34 -1.63 13.76
N GLY A 21 1.54 -0.60 14.01
CA GLY A 21 0.88 -0.44 15.32
C GLY A 21 0.00 -1.64 15.68
N ARG A 22 -0.71 -2.18 14.69
CA ARG A 22 -1.55 -3.35 14.87
C ARG A 22 -0.74 -4.63 15.10
N ILE A 23 0.30 -4.88 14.32
CA ILE A 23 1.17 -6.06 14.48
C ILE A 23 1.85 -6.06 15.83
N MET A 24 2.37 -4.93 16.31
CA MET A 24 2.95 -4.83 17.65
C MET A 24 1.95 -5.25 18.72
N SER A 25 0.74 -4.72 18.67
CA SER A 25 -0.33 -5.06 19.61
C SER A 25 -0.68 -6.56 19.57
N ARG A 26 -0.82 -7.14 18.38
CA ARG A 26 -1.19 -8.54 18.21
C ARG A 26 -0.09 -9.52 18.62
N LEU A 27 1.16 -9.22 18.32
CA LEU A 27 2.31 -10.04 18.74
C LEU A 27 2.47 -10.01 20.25
N THR A 28 2.32 -8.84 20.88
CA THR A 28 2.34 -8.72 22.36
C THR A 28 1.19 -9.51 23.00
N ALA A 29 -0.02 -9.42 22.46
CA ALA A 29 -1.18 -10.18 22.94
C ALA A 29 -1.00 -11.71 22.82
N ARG A 30 -0.15 -12.17 21.89
CA ARG A 30 0.24 -13.59 21.71
C ARG A 30 1.42 -14.01 22.60
N GLY A 31 1.86 -13.16 23.53
CA GLY A 31 2.92 -13.46 24.49
C GLY A 31 4.34 -13.30 23.92
N HIS A 32 4.53 -12.60 22.81
CA HIS A 32 5.86 -12.23 22.34
C HIS A 32 6.34 -10.94 23.00
N GLU A 33 7.64 -10.88 23.32
CA GLU A 33 8.29 -9.63 23.73
C GLU A 33 8.59 -8.82 22.45
N VAL A 34 8.14 -7.56 22.42
CA VAL A 34 8.32 -6.69 21.24
C VAL A 34 9.15 -5.48 21.62
N CYS A 35 10.09 -5.11 20.78
CA CYS A 35 10.81 -3.84 20.83
C CYS A 35 10.56 -3.10 19.50
N PHE A 36 10.25 -1.81 19.58
CA PHE A 36 10.08 -0.95 18.42
C PHE A 36 11.29 -0.03 18.25
N CYS A 37 12.03 -0.19 17.17
CA CYS A 37 13.16 0.65 16.81
C CYS A 37 12.78 1.55 15.63
N PHE A 38 13.04 2.85 15.75
CA PHE A 38 12.84 3.79 14.64
C PHE A 38 14.08 4.69 14.47
N GLU A 39 14.31 5.08 13.21
CA GLU A 39 15.50 5.83 12.83
C GLU A 39 15.38 7.29 13.28
N VAL A 40 14.29 7.97 12.89
CA VAL A 40 14.06 9.39 13.17
C VAL A 40 12.68 9.65 13.75
N SER A 41 12.58 10.71 14.56
CA SER A 41 11.29 11.28 14.94
C SER A 41 11.03 12.49 14.05
N GLU A 42 10.07 12.37 13.13
CA GLU A 42 9.68 13.49 12.27
C GLU A 42 8.91 14.58 13.03
N PRO A 43 8.82 15.82 12.47
CA PRO A 43 8.02 16.90 13.05
C PRO A 43 6.55 16.51 13.27
N GLU A 44 5.87 17.17 14.20
CA GLU A 44 4.55 16.83 14.78
C GLU A 44 3.34 16.84 13.83
N ARG A 45 3.53 16.83 12.52
CA ARG A 45 2.45 16.89 11.52
C ARG A 45 1.61 15.61 11.40
N CYS A 46 2.12 14.48 11.88
CA CYS A 46 1.43 13.18 11.82
C CYS A 46 1.34 12.57 13.22
N PRO A 47 0.25 11.86 13.56
CA PRO A 47 0.13 11.16 14.84
C PRO A 47 1.19 10.06 14.98
N LEU A 48 1.51 9.69 16.21
CA LEU A 48 2.42 8.59 16.49
C LEU A 48 1.81 7.24 16.10
N ILE A 49 2.67 6.29 15.74
CA ILE A 49 2.27 4.88 15.65
C ILE A 49 1.87 4.43 17.06
N PRO A 50 0.69 3.82 17.25
CA PRO A 50 0.30 3.27 18.54
C PRO A 50 1.26 2.17 18.97
N VAL A 51 1.98 2.40 20.05
CA VAL A 51 2.88 1.41 20.67
C VAL A 51 2.18 0.86 21.92
N PRO A 52 2.00 -0.47 22.04
CA PRO A 52 1.34 -1.06 23.20
C PRO A 52 2.12 -0.78 24.52
N PRO A 53 1.44 -0.71 25.67
CA PRO A 53 2.10 -0.61 26.98
C PRO A 53 3.11 -1.75 27.18
N GLY A 54 4.28 -1.43 27.70
CA GLY A 54 5.36 -2.39 27.95
C GLY A 54 6.27 -2.68 26.75
N VAL A 55 5.97 -2.21 25.57
CA VAL A 55 6.86 -2.31 24.41
C VAL A 55 7.98 -1.26 24.53
N LEU A 56 9.23 -1.74 24.54
CA LEU A 56 10.40 -0.87 24.53
C LEU A 56 10.49 -0.13 23.18
N SER A 57 10.59 1.19 23.22
CA SER A 57 10.82 2.02 22.04
C SER A 57 12.23 2.60 22.05
N VAL A 58 12.97 2.42 20.96
CA VAL A 58 14.36 2.89 20.79
C VAL A 58 14.45 3.76 19.55
N GLN A 59 14.82 5.01 19.73
CA GLN A 59 15.20 5.90 18.65
C GLN A 59 16.70 5.76 18.37
N LEU A 60 17.08 5.62 17.09
CA LEU A 60 18.49 5.51 16.70
C LEU A 60 19.16 6.87 16.54
N ARG A 61 18.57 7.79 15.81
CA ARG A 61 19.19 9.10 15.56
C ARG A 61 18.66 10.15 16.53
N PRO A 62 19.49 11.06 17.06
CA PRO A 62 20.86 11.32 16.58
C PRO A 62 21.95 10.40 17.15
N ASP A 63 21.70 9.63 18.22
CA ASP A 63 22.70 8.77 18.88
C ASP A 63 22.56 7.31 18.43
N VAL A 64 23.11 6.98 17.27
CA VAL A 64 23.03 5.63 16.71
C VAL A 64 23.74 4.59 17.59
N THR A 65 24.87 4.96 18.18
CA THR A 65 25.67 4.03 19.02
C THR A 65 24.92 3.66 20.29
N GLY A 66 24.42 4.63 21.04
CA GLY A 66 23.64 4.37 22.25
C GLY A 66 22.32 3.64 21.96
N GLY A 67 21.69 3.92 20.82
CA GLY A 67 20.53 3.16 20.35
C GLY A 67 20.86 1.69 20.10
N LEU A 68 21.93 1.40 19.37
CA LEU A 68 22.38 0.02 19.09
C LEU A 68 22.76 -0.74 20.37
N ASP A 69 23.39 -0.08 21.34
CA ASP A 69 23.78 -0.71 22.62
C ASP A 69 22.54 -1.11 23.44
N LYS A 70 21.47 -0.28 23.42
CA LYS A 70 20.17 -0.66 24.01
C LYS A 70 19.58 -1.89 23.32
N LEU A 71 19.61 -1.96 21.98
CA LEU A 71 19.12 -3.10 21.23
C LEU A 71 19.94 -4.37 21.51
N ARG A 72 21.28 -4.29 21.56
CA ARG A 72 22.16 -5.41 21.93
C ARG A 72 21.88 -5.92 23.35
N THR A 73 21.68 -4.99 24.29
CA THR A 73 21.33 -5.33 25.68
C THR A 73 19.96 -6.04 25.75
N TRP A 74 19.00 -5.61 24.92
CA TRP A 74 17.68 -6.23 24.85
C TRP A 74 17.71 -7.64 24.23
N ARG A 75 18.72 -7.97 23.41
CA ARG A 75 18.96 -9.29 22.81
C ARG A 75 17.76 -9.82 22.00
N PRO A 76 17.41 -9.25 20.84
CA PRO A 76 16.35 -9.78 19.99
C PRO A 76 16.70 -11.16 19.46
N ASP A 77 15.71 -12.04 19.36
CA ASP A 77 15.83 -13.33 18.68
C ASP A 77 15.75 -13.17 17.15
N VAL A 78 14.99 -12.17 16.70
CA VAL A 78 14.74 -11.90 15.28
C VAL A 78 14.38 -10.44 15.05
N ILE A 79 14.74 -9.92 13.88
CA ILE A 79 14.40 -8.59 13.42
C ILE A 79 13.32 -8.68 12.33
N TYR A 80 12.26 -7.91 12.47
CA TYR A 80 11.24 -7.67 11.44
C TYR A 80 11.39 -6.23 10.94
N ALA A 81 12.16 -6.06 9.85
CA ALA A 81 12.56 -4.77 9.34
C ALA A 81 11.59 -4.26 8.26
N HIS A 82 11.17 -3.01 8.39
CA HIS A 82 10.33 -2.29 7.42
C HIS A 82 11.12 -1.22 6.64
N GLY A 83 12.44 -1.23 6.79
CA GLY A 83 13.39 -0.35 6.11
C GLY A 83 13.65 0.97 6.84
N PHE A 84 14.91 1.40 6.75
CA PHE A 84 15.36 2.72 7.20
C PHE A 84 15.60 3.66 6.00
N LEU A 85 15.72 4.95 6.28
CA LEU A 85 16.16 5.94 5.31
C LEU A 85 17.63 5.68 4.92
N GLU A 86 18.48 5.43 5.93
CA GLU A 86 19.91 5.18 5.75
C GLU A 86 20.21 3.67 5.81
N PRO A 87 20.63 3.08 4.66
CA PRO A 87 20.95 1.66 4.60
C PRO A 87 22.08 1.22 5.54
N GLU A 88 22.98 2.14 5.89
CA GLU A 88 24.09 1.91 6.81
C GLU A 88 23.60 1.64 8.24
N ASP A 89 22.61 2.39 8.73
CA ASP A 89 22.06 2.18 10.06
C ASP A 89 21.23 0.87 10.09
N GLU A 90 20.51 0.59 9.01
CA GLU A 90 19.82 -0.69 8.84
C GLU A 90 20.78 -1.89 8.85
N ALA A 91 21.94 -1.76 8.18
CA ALA A 91 22.99 -2.77 8.17
C ALA A 91 23.55 -3.06 9.56
N ARG A 92 23.74 -2.01 10.41
CA ARG A 92 24.24 -2.13 11.79
C ARG A 92 23.20 -2.78 12.71
N VAL A 93 21.92 -2.48 12.52
CA VAL A 93 20.83 -3.17 13.26
C VAL A 93 20.80 -4.65 12.89
N LEU A 94 20.96 -4.98 11.61
CA LEU A 94 20.97 -6.36 11.12
C LEU A 94 22.16 -7.20 11.62
N GLU A 95 23.19 -6.59 12.21
CA GLU A 95 24.29 -7.30 12.87
C GLU A 95 23.92 -7.84 14.26
N ILE A 96 22.77 -7.42 14.81
CA ILE A 96 22.37 -7.79 16.20
C ILE A 96 21.66 -9.16 16.20
N ALA A 97 20.84 -9.46 15.19
CA ALA A 97 20.08 -10.70 15.10
C ALA A 97 19.69 -10.99 13.65
N PRO A 98 19.31 -12.25 13.32
CA PRO A 98 18.81 -12.59 11.99
C PRO A 98 17.56 -11.76 11.65
N GLY A 99 17.47 -11.24 10.40
CA GLY A 99 16.42 -10.33 10.01
C GLY A 99 15.55 -10.84 8.87
N LEU A 100 14.26 -10.47 8.93
CA LEU A 100 13.32 -10.50 7.83
C LEU A 100 13.11 -9.06 7.33
N PHE A 101 13.05 -8.88 6.02
CA PHE A 101 12.69 -7.61 5.40
C PHE A 101 11.25 -7.64 4.90
N ALA A 102 10.39 -6.78 5.45
CA ALA A 102 9.01 -6.57 4.98
C ALA A 102 9.00 -5.53 3.86
N ALA A 103 8.74 -5.95 2.65
CA ALA A 103 8.76 -5.08 1.48
C ALA A 103 7.42 -4.37 1.28
N HIS A 104 7.38 -3.06 1.52
CA HIS A 104 6.21 -2.19 1.29
C HIS A 104 6.31 -1.37 0.00
N SER A 105 7.47 -1.39 -0.66
CA SER A 105 7.74 -0.66 -1.90
C SER A 105 8.89 -1.33 -2.66
N TYR A 106 9.22 -0.80 -3.83
CA TYR A 106 10.26 -1.35 -4.70
C TYR A 106 11.67 -0.85 -4.34
N TYR A 107 11.98 -0.74 -3.04
CA TYR A 107 13.31 -0.37 -2.57
C TYR A 107 14.35 -1.44 -2.95
N GLY A 108 15.52 -1.00 -3.36
CA GLY A 108 16.56 -1.88 -3.87
C GLY A 108 16.32 -2.37 -5.30
N THR A 109 15.09 -2.33 -5.81
CA THR A 109 14.73 -2.85 -7.14
C THR A 109 14.34 -1.77 -8.15
N CYS A 110 14.27 -0.50 -7.73
CA CYS A 110 13.95 0.64 -8.58
C CYS A 110 14.62 1.92 -8.08
N ILE A 111 15.18 2.73 -8.99
CA ILE A 111 15.85 3.99 -8.64
C ILE A 111 14.95 4.97 -7.89
N SER A 112 13.64 5.02 -8.23
CA SER A 112 12.64 5.87 -7.57
C SER A 112 11.82 5.12 -6.50
N GLY A 113 11.89 3.81 -6.43
CA GLY A 113 11.03 2.98 -5.58
C GLY A 113 9.59 2.81 -6.10
N GLU A 114 9.25 3.39 -7.26
CA GLU A 114 7.88 3.44 -7.78
C GLU A 114 7.61 2.45 -8.93
N LYS A 115 8.66 1.87 -9.54
CA LYS A 115 8.54 0.92 -10.67
C LYS A 115 7.65 1.42 -11.81
N THR A 116 7.73 2.72 -12.12
CA THR A 116 6.84 3.37 -13.10
C THR A 116 7.61 4.32 -13.99
N HIS A 117 7.41 4.22 -15.30
CA HIS A 117 7.76 5.24 -16.26
C HIS A 117 6.68 6.34 -16.23
N LYS A 118 7.09 7.61 -16.12
CA LYS A 118 6.15 8.75 -16.03
C LYS A 118 6.03 9.53 -17.34
N PHE A 119 6.87 9.21 -18.35
CA PHE A 119 6.90 9.88 -19.65
C PHE A 119 7.36 8.91 -20.76
N PRO A 120 6.85 9.01 -22.01
CA PRO A 120 5.78 9.91 -22.45
C PRO A 120 4.40 9.51 -21.91
N ILE A 121 4.17 8.23 -21.63
CA ILE A 121 2.94 7.68 -21.07
C ILE A 121 3.27 7.07 -19.71
N VAL A 122 2.37 7.25 -18.73
CA VAL A 122 2.52 6.58 -17.43
C VAL A 122 2.24 5.09 -17.61
N ARG A 123 3.21 4.25 -17.24
CA ARG A 123 3.06 2.79 -17.32
C ARG A 123 4.01 2.07 -16.35
N PRO A 124 3.67 0.88 -15.86
CA PRO A 124 4.56 0.05 -15.05
C PRO A 124 5.91 -0.20 -15.73
N CYS A 125 6.98 -0.27 -14.93
CA CYS A 125 8.34 -0.55 -15.40
C CYS A 125 8.71 -2.00 -15.07
N SER A 126 8.92 -2.84 -16.07
CA SER A 126 9.33 -4.24 -15.91
C SER A 126 10.86 -4.45 -15.87
N ARG A 127 11.67 -3.39 -15.94
CA ARG A 127 13.13 -3.48 -16.02
C ARG A 127 13.74 -3.88 -14.67
N GLN A 128 14.85 -4.61 -14.71
CA GLN A 128 15.72 -4.77 -13.56
C GLN A 128 16.45 -3.46 -13.26
N PHE A 129 16.67 -3.19 -11.97
CA PHE A 129 17.48 -2.07 -11.51
C PHE A 129 18.95 -2.28 -11.89
N GLY A 130 19.57 -1.27 -12.47
CA GLY A 130 20.95 -1.33 -12.91
C GLY A 130 21.37 -0.06 -13.64
N PRO A 131 22.57 -0.04 -14.29
CA PRO A 131 23.13 1.16 -14.95
C PRO A 131 22.19 1.79 -15.99
N ALA A 132 21.40 0.99 -16.68
CA ALA A 132 20.40 1.50 -17.64
C ALA A 132 19.34 2.42 -16.98
N CYS A 133 19.13 2.32 -15.65
CA CYS A 133 18.24 3.24 -14.93
C CYS A 133 18.79 4.67 -14.90
N LEU A 134 20.11 4.87 -14.94
CA LEU A 134 20.73 6.20 -15.04
C LEU A 134 20.45 6.83 -16.41
N ALA A 135 20.63 6.07 -17.50
CA ALA A 135 20.34 6.55 -18.86
C ALA A 135 18.84 6.88 -19.06
N LEU A 136 17.95 6.14 -18.41
CA LEU A 136 16.51 6.31 -18.55
C LEU A 136 15.91 7.28 -17.53
N TYR A 137 16.68 7.74 -16.54
CA TYR A 137 16.15 8.55 -15.43
C TYR A 137 15.41 9.79 -15.90
N PHE A 138 16.04 10.63 -16.72
CA PHE A 138 15.45 11.83 -17.27
C PHE A 138 14.45 11.53 -18.41
N PRO A 139 14.78 10.72 -19.43
CA PRO A 139 13.86 10.41 -20.52
C PRO A 139 12.53 9.80 -20.05
N ARG A 140 12.55 9.00 -18.98
CA ARG A 140 11.34 8.35 -18.42
C ARG A 140 10.76 9.07 -17.22
N ARG A 141 11.39 10.17 -16.78
CA ARG A 141 10.99 10.94 -15.59
C ARG A 141 10.85 10.06 -14.36
N CYS A 142 11.83 9.18 -14.14
CA CYS A 142 11.81 8.27 -12.97
C CYS A 142 11.95 9.00 -11.63
N GLY A 143 12.45 10.25 -11.63
CA GLY A 143 12.61 11.07 -10.43
C GLY A 143 12.69 12.55 -10.77
N GLY A 144 13.35 13.33 -9.91
CA GLY A 144 13.57 14.75 -10.11
C GLY A 144 14.53 15.08 -11.28
N LEU A 145 14.75 16.36 -11.54
CA LEU A 145 15.57 16.83 -12.67
C LEU A 145 17.06 17.04 -12.31
N SER A 146 17.46 16.82 -11.06
CA SER A 146 18.83 17.02 -10.60
C SER A 146 19.69 15.77 -10.83
N PRO A 147 20.86 15.88 -11.50
CA PRO A 147 21.83 14.79 -11.60
C PRO A 147 22.34 14.30 -10.23
N ILE A 148 22.49 15.22 -9.26
CA ILE A 148 22.92 14.87 -7.90
C ILE A 148 21.87 13.96 -7.25
N THR A 149 20.59 14.34 -7.33
CA THR A 149 19.50 13.51 -6.81
C THR A 149 19.45 12.14 -7.49
N MET A 150 19.68 12.08 -8.80
CA MET A 150 19.75 10.83 -9.56
C MET A 150 20.86 9.91 -9.03
N MET A 151 22.09 10.44 -8.89
CA MET A 151 23.24 9.66 -8.43
C MET A 151 23.08 9.21 -6.97
N THR A 152 22.57 10.08 -6.11
CA THR A 152 22.29 9.75 -4.70
C THR A 152 21.21 8.66 -4.60
N ALA A 153 20.12 8.78 -5.34
CA ALA A 153 19.07 7.77 -5.38
C ALA A 153 19.59 6.42 -5.90
N TYR A 154 20.37 6.45 -6.99
CA TYR A 154 20.97 5.24 -7.55
C TYR A 154 21.91 4.55 -6.56
N GLY A 155 22.82 5.31 -5.94
CA GLY A 155 23.76 4.80 -4.93
C GLY A 155 23.02 4.20 -3.72
N ARG A 156 21.99 4.88 -3.22
CA ARG A 156 21.18 4.40 -2.11
C ARG A 156 20.45 3.08 -2.47
N GLN A 157 19.82 3.00 -3.62
CA GLN A 157 19.14 1.78 -4.04
C GLN A 157 20.08 0.61 -4.29
N ARG A 158 21.31 0.88 -4.79
CA ARG A 158 22.34 -0.15 -4.94
C ARG A 158 22.77 -0.73 -3.58
N ARG A 159 22.96 0.13 -2.57
CA ARG A 159 23.28 -0.31 -1.19
C ARG A 159 22.10 -1.11 -0.58
N ARG A 160 20.86 -0.68 -0.78
CA ARG A 160 19.68 -1.41 -0.34
C ARG A 160 19.57 -2.78 -1.01
N LEU A 161 19.80 -2.89 -2.30
CA LEU A 161 19.80 -4.17 -2.99
C LEU A 161 20.87 -5.12 -2.41
N ALA A 162 22.08 -4.61 -2.15
CA ALA A 162 23.13 -5.40 -1.50
C ALA A 162 22.73 -5.83 -0.08
N LEU A 163 22.10 -4.93 0.68
CA LEU A 163 21.63 -5.22 2.03
C LEU A 163 20.52 -6.28 2.06
N LEU A 164 19.62 -6.30 1.08
CA LEU A 164 18.56 -7.31 0.98
C LEU A 164 19.11 -8.74 0.95
N HIS A 165 20.30 -8.94 0.37
CA HIS A 165 20.96 -10.26 0.36
C HIS A 165 21.48 -10.70 1.74
N ARG A 166 21.58 -9.81 2.72
CA ARG A 166 21.97 -10.14 4.10
C ARG A 166 20.78 -10.61 4.96
N TYR A 167 19.55 -10.24 4.61
CA TYR A 167 18.36 -10.73 5.30
C TYR A 167 18.17 -12.23 5.09
N VAL A 168 17.72 -12.94 6.10
CA VAL A 168 17.36 -14.37 6.01
C VAL A 168 16.27 -14.55 4.97
N ARG A 169 15.29 -13.64 4.96
CA ARG A 169 14.14 -13.72 4.04
C ARG A 169 13.57 -12.34 3.76
N VAL A 170 13.03 -12.16 2.56
CA VAL A 170 12.21 -11.02 2.17
C VAL A 170 10.73 -11.46 2.20
N VAL A 171 9.90 -10.70 2.90
CA VAL A 171 8.45 -10.91 3.00
C VAL A 171 7.75 -9.85 2.16
N THR A 172 6.90 -10.28 1.25
CA THR A 172 6.18 -9.39 0.31
C THR A 172 4.68 -9.55 0.46
N ALA A 173 3.93 -8.50 0.16
CA ALA A 173 2.47 -8.53 0.26
C ALA A 173 1.80 -9.24 -0.92
N SER A 174 2.52 -9.47 -2.03
CA SER A 174 1.98 -10.06 -3.27
C SER A 174 3.03 -10.90 -4.00
N ALA A 175 2.58 -11.87 -4.79
CA ALA A 175 3.44 -12.65 -5.68
C ALA A 175 4.08 -11.77 -6.75
N HIS A 176 3.39 -10.71 -7.21
CA HIS A 176 3.98 -9.70 -8.09
C HIS A 176 5.24 -9.08 -7.49
N MET A 177 5.18 -8.63 -6.24
CA MET A 177 6.37 -8.11 -5.55
C MET A 177 7.43 -9.19 -5.33
N ALA A 178 7.03 -10.41 -4.95
CA ALA A 178 7.97 -11.52 -4.80
C ALA A 178 8.77 -11.75 -6.09
N GLY A 179 8.08 -11.77 -7.23
CA GLY A 179 8.70 -11.88 -8.54
C GLY A 179 9.72 -10.77 -8.84
N GLU A 180 9.47 -9.55 -8.33
CA GLU A 180 10.44 -8.45 -8.47
C GLU A 180 11.75 -8.73 -7.72
N PHE A 181 11.68 -9.19 -6.48
CA PHE A 181 12.89 -9.51 -5.70
C PHE A 181 13.64 -10.71 -6.29
N VAL A 182 12.93 -11.73 -6.74
CA VAL A 182 13.55 -12.89 -7.43
C VAL A 182 14.27 -12.45 -8.71
N ARG A 183 13.65 -11.59 -9.53
CA ARG A 183 14.31 -11.02 -10.73
C ARG A 183 15.57 -10.20 -10.41
N HIS A 184 15.68 -9.66 -9.19
CA HIS A 184 16.86 -8.94 -8.72
C HIS A 184 17.88 -9.81 -7.97
N GLY A 185 17.80 -11.14 -8.15
CA GLY A 185 18.81 -12.09 -7.69
C GLY A 185 18.56 -12.69 -6.30
N MET A 186 17.41 -12.41 -5.68
CA MET A 186 17.02 -13.15 -4.46
C MET A 186 16.62 -14.58 -4.83
N ALA A 187 17.17 -15.55 -4.13
CA ALA A 187 16.73 -16.94 -4.29
C ALA A 187 15.24 -17.07 -3.92
N SER A 188 14.45 -17.75 -4.73
CA SER A 188 12.99 -17.91 -4.51
C SER A 188 12.66 -18.48 -3.14
N ALA A 189 13.47 -19.41 -2.61
CA ALA A 189 13.34 -19.97 -1.27
C ALA A 189 13.51 -18.92 -0.14
N ARG A 190 14.10 -17.77 -0.44
CA ARG A 190 14.31 -16.65 0.51
C ARG A 190 13.27 -15.53 0.33
N VAL A 191 12.27 -15.72 -0.52
CA VAL A 191 11.17 -14.77 -0.69
C VAL A 191 9.87 -15.45 -0.31
N SER A 192 9.13 -14.85 0.60
CA SER A 192 7.80 -15.34 1.03
C SER A 192 6.73 -14.31 0.71
N THR A 193 5.61 -14.78 0.20
CA THR A 193 4.43 -13.93 0.05
C THR A 193 3.55 -14.07 1.28
N LEU A 194 3.28 -12.96 1.95
CA LEU A 194 2.39 -12.85 3.08
C LEU A 194 1.36 -11.74 2.78
N PRO A 195 0.24 -12.06 2.15
CA PRO A 195 -0.78 -11.08 1.79
C PRO A 195 -1.30 -10.35 3.03
N HIS A 196 -1.54 -9.06 2.87
CA HIS A 196 -2.20 -8.28 3.92
C HIS A 196 -3.64 -8.76 4.15
N TYR A 197 -4.16 -8.45 5.31
CA TYR A 197 -5.52 -8.73 5.74
C TYR A 197 -6.28 -7.41 5.95
N GLY A 198 -7.60 -7.47 5.90
CA GLY A 198 -8.44 -6.37 6.36
C GLY A 198 -8.45 -6.29 7.89
N ALA A 199 -8.70 -5.12 8.45
CA ALA A 199 -8.82 -4.96 9.90
C ALA A 199 -9.98 -5.81 10.45
N ASP A 200 -9.76 -6.56 11.55
CA ASP A 200 -10.80 -7.36 12.22
C ASP A 200 -11.74 -6.46 13.03
N GLU A 201 -12.56 -5.74 12.35
CA GLU A 201 -13.84 -5.33 12.90
C GLU A 201 -14.84 -6.24 12.20
N ASP A 202 -15.75 -6.84 12.96
CA ASP A 202 -16.78 -7.71 12.40
C ASP A 202 -17.38 -7.06 11.15
N PRO A 203 -17.55 -7.81 10.06
CA PRO A 203 -18.23 -7.27 8.90
C PRO A 203 -19.52 -6.69 9.42
N VAL A 204 -19.76 -5.41 9.14
CA VAL A 204 -21.06 -4.81 9.49
C VAL A 204 -22.09 -5.71 8.83
N GLU A 205 -22.84 -6.50 9.63
CA GLU A 205 -23.93 -7.38 9.14
C GLU A 205 -25.01 -6.59 8.41
N SER A 206 -24.95 -5.27 8.52
CA SER A 206 -25.81 -4.30 7.84
C SER A 206 -25.24 -3.74 6.54
N ALA A 207 -24.32 -4.42 5.86
CA ALA A 207 -24.27 -4.23 4.41
C ALA A 207 -25.61 -4.77 3.85
N SER A 208 -26.69 -4.10 4.23
CA SER A 208 -27.92 -4.15 3.47
C SER A 208 -27.49 -3.83 2.05
N ALA A 209 -27.48 -4.85 1.20
CA ALA A 209 -27.33 -4.71 -0.22
C ALA A 209 -28.55 -3.93 -0.74
N ALA A 210 -28.69 -2.69 -0.29
CA ALA A 210 -29.64 -1.77 -0.87
C ALA A 210 -29.15 -1.59 -2.30
N ARG A 211 -29.78 -2.32 -3.23
CA ARG A 211 -29.64 -2.06 -4.65
C ARG A 211 -29.63 -0.56 -4.84
N VAL A 212 -28.62 -0.07 -5.52
CA VAL A 212 -28.58 1.35 -5.87
C VAL A 212 -29.93 1.68 -6.54
N ALA A 213 -30.80 2.41 -5.86
CA ALA A 213 -32.18 2.61 -6.34
C ALA A 213 -32.14 3.20 -7.75
N PRO A 214 -33.02 2.75 -8.65
CA PRO A 214 -33.07 3.28 -10.01
C PRO A 214 -33.16 4.81 -10.01
N GLY A 215 -32.26 5.48 -10.76
CA GLY A 215 -32.20 6.94 -10.82
C GLY A 215 -31.48 7.65 -9.66
N ALA A 216 -31.15 6.98 -8.57
CA ALA A 216 -30.34 7.57 -7.50
C ALA A 216 -28.91 7.82 -7.97
N ALA A 217 -28.22 8.79 -7.38
CA ALA A 217 -26.82 9.05 -7.67
C ALA A 217 -25.93 7.86 -7.24
N CYS A 218 -24.97 7.49 -8.09
CA CYS A 218 -23.95 6.50 -7.75
C CYS A 218 -22.84 7.18 -6.92
N ARG A 219 -22.62 6.66 -5.72
CA ARG A 219 -21.63 7.17 -4.77
C ARG A 219 -20.29 6.47 -5.00
N VAL A 220 -19.35 7.20 -5.55
CA VAL A 220 -17.99 6.73 -5.86
C VAL A 220 -17.02 7.32 -4.85
N THR A 221 -16.15 6.51 -4.26
CA THR A 221 -15.15 7.01 -3.30
C THR A 221 -13.74 6.62 -3.74
N PHE A 222 -12.86 7.61 -3.76
CA PHE A 222 -11.42 7.46 -3.85
C PHE A 222 -10.82 7.65 -2.45
N VAL A 223 -9.90 6.76 -2.06
CA VAL A 223 -9.16 6.90 -0.80
C VAL A 223 -7.66 6.75 -1.06
N GLY A 224 -6.89 7.74 -0.64
CA GLY A 224 -5.45 7.67 -0.74
C GLY A 224 -4.76 9.03 -0.83
N ARG A 225 -3.42 8.98 -0.81
CA ARG A 225 -2.64 10.19 -0.99
C ARG A 225 -2.89 10.80 -2.37
N MET A 226 -3.20 12.08 -2.41
CA MET A 226 -3.43 12.79 -3.67
C MET A 226 -2.09 13.10 -4.34
N ASP A 227 -1.54 12.13 -5.01
CA ASP A 227 -0.38 12.26 -5.88
C ASP A 227 -0.64 11.68 -7.28
N ARG A 228 0.20 12.07 -8.23
CA ARG A 228 0.02 11.71 -9.64
C ARG A 228 -0.16 10.20 -9.87
N LEU A 229 0.61 9.37 -9.16
CA LEU A 229 0.62 7.92 -9.38
C LEU A 229 -0.59 7.21 -8.75
N LYS A 230 -1.32 7.88 -7.87
CA LYS A 230 -2.60 7.40 -7.35
C LYS A 230 -3.77 7.63 -8.32
N GLY A 231 -3.54 8.34 -9.43
CA GLY A 231 -4.40 8.33 -10.60
C GLY A 231 -5.71 9.10 -10.48
N GLY A 232 -5.88 9.99 -9.48
CA GLY A 232 -7.12 10.76 -9.33
C GLY A 232 -7.43 11.64 -10.54
N GLN A 233 -6.40 12.14 -11.27
CA GLN A 233 -6.58 12.84 -12.53
C GLN A 233 -7.26 11.94 -13.58
N VAL A 234 -6.81 10.69 -13.72
CA VAL A 234 -7.37 9.72 -14.67
C VAL A 234 -8.82 9.37 -14.31
N LEU A 235 -9.13 9.32 -13.00
CA LEU A 235 -10.50 9.14 -12.55
C LEU A 235 -11.39 10.33 -12.95
N LEU A 236 -10.92 11.55 -12.74
CA LEU A 236 -11.65 12.75 -13.16
C LEU A 236 -11.89 12.78 -14.67
N ASP A 237 -10.90 12.42 -15.48
CA ASP A 237 -11.00 12.33 -16.95
C ASP A 237 -12.02 11.27 -17.40
N ALA A 238 -12.23 10.21 -16.61
CA ALA A 238 -13.18 9.14 -16.92
C ALA A 238 -14.66 9.52 -16.63
N LEU A 239 -14.91 10.41 -15.66
CA LEU A 239 -16.26 10.68 -15.14
C LEU A 239 -17.27 11.16 -16.19
N PRO A 240 -16.94 12.05 -17.15
CA PRO A 240 -17.91 12.50 -18.17
C PRO A 240 -18.46 11.33 -18.99
N ARG A 241 -17.58 10.41 -19.40
CA ARG A 241 -17.99 9.22 -20.16
C ARG A 241 -18.81 8.26 -19.26
N VAL A 242 -18.40 8.02 -18.03
CA VAL A 242 -19.16 7.21 -17.07
C VAL A 242 -20.55 7.76 -16.85
N ARG A 243 -20.68 9.07 -16.67
CA ARG A 243 -21.98 9.76 -16.49
C ARG A 243 -22.88 9.60 -17.73
N ALA A 244 -22.32 9.80 -18.91
CA ALA A 244 -23.05 9.72 -20.17
C ALA A 244 -23.58 8.28 -20.44
N GLU A 245 -22.74 7.27 -20.24
CA GLU A 245 -23.08 5.88 -20.58
C GLU A 245 -23.85 5.14 -19.47
N SER A 246 -23.63 5.46 -18.19
CA SER A 246 -24.42 4.90 -17.08
C SER A 246 -25.77 5.61 -16.93
N ARG A 247 -25.92 6.80 -17.47
CA ARG A 247 -27.11 7.67 -17.35
C ARG A 247 -27.49 7.99 -15.89
N ARG A 248 -26.53 7.83 -14.95
CA ARG A 248 -26.74 8.08 -13.53
C ARG A 248 -26.01 9.31 -13.06
N PRO A 249 -26.59 10.13 -12.18
CA PRO A 249 -25.81 11.13 -11.46
C PRO A 249 -24.66 10.46 -10.70
N LEU A 250 -23.51 11.12 -10.63
CA LEU A 250 -22.33 10.63 -9.94
C LEU A 250 -22.01 11.55 -8.75
N GLN A 251 -21.75 10.97 -7.60
CA GLN A 251 -21.23 11.64 -6.43
C GLN A 251 -19.87 11.08 -6.10
N LEU A 252 -18.81 11.83 -6.42
CA LEU A 252 -17.43 11.41 -6.16
C LEU A 252 -16.91 12.07 -4.89
N THR A 253 -16.36 11.28 -3.98
CA THR A 253 -15.62 11.78 -2.81
C THR A 253 -14.14 11.39 -2.94
N PHE A 254 -13.26 12.39 -2.84
CA PHE A 254 -11.83 12.20 -2.65
C PHE A 254 -11.49 12.32 -1.16
N ALA A 255 -11.08 11.21 -0.53
CA ALA A 255 -10.62 11.16 0.86
C ALA A 255 -9.09 11.01 0.90
N GLY A 256 -8.41 12.00 1.47
CA GLY A 256 -6.96 12.07 1.60
C GLY A 256 -6.41 13.46 1.29
N GLU A 257 -5.10 13.57 1.38
CA GLU A 257 -4.33 14.79 1.12
C GLU A 257 -3.13 14.48 0.22
N GLY A 258 -2.53 15.51 -0.35
CA GLY A 258 -1.29 15.36 -1.12
C GLY A 258 -1.02 16.47 -2.11
N PRO A 259 0.15 16.45 -2.74
CA PRO A 259 0.63 17.55 -3.59
C PRO A 259 -0.19 17.77 -4.87
N ALA A 260 -1.01 16.80 -5.28
CA ALA A 260 -1.84 16.93 -6.47
C ALA A 260 -3.26 17.47 -6.16
N ARG A 261 -3.63 17.67 -4.88
CA ARG A 261 -4.98 18.08 -4.47
C ARG A 261 -5.47 19.29 -5.24
N GLU A 262 -4.73 20.39 -5.21
CA GLU A 262 -5.12 21.64 -5.87
C GLU A 262 -5.34 21.47 -7.39
N SER A 263 -4.51 20.69 -8.05
CA SER A 263 -4.68 20.41 -9.48
C SER A 263 -5.92 19.58 -9.77
N TRP A 264 -6.24 18.61 -8.90
CA TRP A 264 -7.44 17.79 -9.02
C TRP A 264 -8.71 18.60 -8.71
N GLU A 265 -8.69 19.50 -7.72
CA GLU A 265 -9.81 20.41 -7.43
C GLU A 265 -10.12 21.31 -8.63
N ARG A 266 -9.10 21.93 -9.23
CA ARG A 266 -9.28 22.75 -10.44
C ARG A 266 -9.86 21.94 -11.61
N HIS A 267 -9.37 20.72 -11.81
CA HIS A 267 -9.89 19.85 -12.86
C HIS A 267 -11.32 19.39 -12.54
N GLY A 268 -11.59 19.03 -11.30
CA GLY A 268 -12.93 18.65 -10.82
C GLY A 268 -13.97 19.73 -11.06
N GLN A 269 -13.63 21.01 -10.85
CA GLN A 269 -14.49 22.15 -11.15
C GLN A 269 -14.89 22.19 -12.63
N ALA A 270 -13.97 21.88 -13.54
CA ALA A 270 -14.27 21.82 -14.97
C ALA A 270 -15.22 20.66 -15.33
N VAL A 271 -15.10 19.54 -14.63
CA VAL A 271 -15.94 18.34 -14.82
C VAL A 271 -17.35 18.53 -14.24
N THR A 272 -17.48 19.34 -13.18
CA THR A 272 -18.76 19.60 -12.48
C THR A 272 -19.56 20.77 -13.04
N SER A 273 -19.37 21.14 -14.30
CA SER A 273 -20.14 22.22 -14.94
C SER A 273 -21.66 22.05 -14.76
N GLN A 274 -22.39 23.16 -14.78
CA GLN A 274 -23.85 23.16 -14.56
C GLN A 274 -24.57 22.17 -15.50
N GLY A 275 -25.38 21.28 -14.94
CA GLY A 275 -26.11 20.26 -15.70
C GLY A 275 -25.32 18.97 -15.99
N SER A 276 -24.05 18.85 -15.59
CA SER A 276 -23.25 17.63 -15.81
C SER A 276 -23.82 16.39 -15.12
N GLY A 277 -24.54 16.57 -13.99
CA GLY A 277 -24.99 15.47 -13.12
C GLY A 277 -23.83 14.78 -12.39
N ILE A 278 -22.70 15.47 -12.24
CA ILE A 278 -21.53 15.04 -11.49
C ILE A 278 -21.32 16.03 -10.34
N SER A 279 -21.17 15.52 -9.12
CA SER A 279 -20.74 16.29 -7.95
C SER A 279 -19.47 15.69 -7.37
N ILE A 280 -18.55 16.55 -6.93
CA ILE A 280 -17.24 16.13 -6.40
C ILE A 280 -17.00 16.82 -5.07
N GLU A 281 -16.64 16.03 -4.06
CA GLU A 281 -16.23 16.46 -2.74
C GLU A 281 -14.75 16.11 -2.52
N PHE A 282 -13.94 17.05 -2.07
CA PHE A 282 -12.58 16.83 -1.59
C PHE A 282 -12.59 16.91 -0.05
N ALA A 283 -12.83 15.76 0.58
CA ALA A 283 -13.07 15.65 2.02
C ALA A 283 -11.80 15.83 2.88
N GLY A 284 -10.61 15.85 2.25
CA GLY A 284 -9.36 15.94 2.98
C GLY A 284 -9.02 14.65 3.73
N TRP A 285 -8.15 14.78 4.74
CA TRP A 285 -7.83 13.66 5.62
C TRP A 285 -9.02 13.33 6.51
N LEU A 286 -9.44 12.07 6.51
CA LEU A 286 -10.52 11.57 7.36
C LEU A 286 -9.95 10.67 8.46
N GLU A 287 -10.46 10.82 9.68
CA GLU A 287 -10.19 9.88 10.76
C GLU A 287 -10.79 8.51 10.44
N LYS A 288 -10.24 7.46 11.07
CA LYS A 288 -10.53 6.06 10.72
C LYS A 288 -12.04 5.76 10.72
N GLU A 289 -12.75 6.14 11.75
CA GLU A 289 -14.18 5.87 11.93
C GLU A 289 -15.01 6.56 10.83
N THR A 290 -14.70 7.82 10.54
CA THR A 290 -15.34 8.61 9.47
C THR A 290 -15.05 8.00 8.10
N LEU A 291 -13.80 7.59 7.85
CA LEU A 291 -13.40 6.93 6.61
C LEU A 291 -14.16 5.61 6.43
N MET A 292 -14.24 4.80 7.49
CA MET A 292 -14.94 3.52 7.44
C MET A 292 -16.43 3.70 7.17
N SER A 293 -17.07 4.70 7.79
CA SER A 293 -18.47 5.05 7.54
C SER A 293 -18.67 5.54 6.09
N ARG A 294 -17.75 6.33 5.56
CA ARG A 294 -17.79 6.82 4.17
C ARG A 294 -17.64 5.65 3.19
N LEU A 295 -16.72 4.71 3.44
CA LEU A 295 -16.58 3.50 2.63
C LEU A 295 -17.86 2.66 2.64
N ALA A 296 -18.45 2.43 3.81
CA ALA A 296 -19.72 1.68 3.94
C ALA A 296 -20.89 2.35 3.22
N ALA A 297 -20.88 3.69 3.12
CA ALA A 297 -21.91 4.45 2.42
C ALA A 297 -21.65 4.52 0.90
N SER A 298 -20.54 4.03 0.39
CA SER A 298 -20.18 4.06 -1.03
C SER A 298 -20.86 2.93 -1.80
N ASP A 299 -21.18 3.16 -3.07
CA ASP A 299 -21.63 2.12 -3.98
C ASP A 299 -20.44 1.45 -4.67
N VAL A 300 -19.37 2.20 -4.93
CA VAL A 300 -18.12 1.73 -5.54
C VAL A 300 -16.93 2.47 -4.92
N VAL A 301 -15.85 1.75 -4.64
CA VAL A 301 -14.55 2.35 -4.34
C VAL A 301 -13.66 2.26 -5.56
N VAL A 302 -13.00 3.35 -5.94
CA VAL A 302 -12.11 3.38 -7.10
C VAL A 302 -10.66 3.57 -6.66
N MET A 303 -9.79 2.65 -7.11
CA MET A 303 -8.34 2.67 -6.88
C MET A 303 -7.60 2.81 -8.22
N PRO A 304 -7.53 4.03 -8.80
CA PRO A 304 -7.00 4.23 -10.15
C PRO A 304 -5.48 4.35 -10.18
N SER A 305 -4.77 3.57 -9.35
CA SER A 305 -3.33 3.63 -9.21
C SER A 305 -2.59 3.30 -10.50
N LEU A 306 -1.75 4.23 -10.94
CA LEU A 306 -0.97 4.14 -12.18
C LEU A 306 0.37 3.42 -11.99
N TRP A 307 0.75 3.16 -10.74
CA TRP A 307 1.95 2.41 -10.40
C TRP A 307 1.59 0.99 -9.96
N PRO A 308 2.51 0.02 -10.06
CA PRO A 308 2.23 -1.32 -9.59
C PRO A 308 2.12 -1.33 -8.06
N GLU A 309 0.88 -1.30 -7.57
CA GLU A 309 0.61 -1.34 -6.12
C GLU A 309 1.20 -2.61 -5.50
N PRO A 310 1.88 -2.50 -4.36
CA PRO A 310 2.32 -3.69 -3.63
C PRO A 310 1.18 -4.63 -3.27
N PHE A 311 0.03 -4.07 -2.85
CA PHE A 311 -1.17 -4.83 -2.52
C PHE A 311 -2.47 -4.03 -2.68
N GLY A 312 -2.61 -2.87 -1.96
CA GLY A 312 -3.80 -2.03 -2.03
C GLY A 312 -4.80 -2.29 -0.90
N LEU A 313 -4.42 -2.00 0.35
CA LEU A 313 -5.24 -2.24 1.56
C LEU A 313 -6.64 -1.62 1.50
N VAL A 314 -6.78 -0.43 0.94
CA VAL A 314 -8.07 0.27 0.81
C VAL A 314 -9.12 -0.59 0.11
N GLY A 315 -8.71 -1.39 -0.88
CA GLY A 315 -9.63 -2.29 -1.57
C GLY A 315 -10.16 -3.40 -0.68
N LEU A 316 -9.34 -3.96 0.22
CA LEU A 316 -9.81 -4.93 1.20
C LEU A 316 -10.74 -4.29 2.23
N GLU A 317 -10.45 -3.06 2.66
CA GLU A 317 -11.30 -2.31 3.58
C GLU A 317 -12.68 -2.03 2.97
N ALA A 318 -12.75 -1.73 1.67
CA ALA A 318 -13.99 -1.60 0.92
C ALA A 318 -14.73 -2.96 0.82
N ASN A 319 -14.04 -4.02 0.40
CA ASN A 319 -14.63 -5.34 0.25
C ASN A 319 -15.19 -5.90 1.56
N ARG A 320 -14.58 -5.61 2.72
CA ARG A 320 -15.12 -5.98 4.05
C ARG A 320 -16.49 -5.35 4.35
N ARG A 321 -16.82 -4.25 3.68
CA ARG A 321 -18.10 -3.55 3.79
C ARG A 321 -19.07 -3.91 2.66
N GLY A 322 -18.73 -4.95 1.89
CA GLY A 322 -19.51 -5.34 0.74
C GLY A 322 -19.45 -4.36 -0.43
N VAL A 323 -18.52 -3.40 -0.39
CA VAL A 323 -18.36 -2.41 -1.46
C VAL A 323 -17.39 -2.95 -2.51
N PRO A 324 -17.83 -3.12 -3.78
CA PRO A 324 -16.95 -3.55 -4.86
C PRO A 324 -15.93 -2.48 -5.22
N VAL A 325 -14.81 -2.95 -5.76
CA VAL A 325 -13.67 -2.08 -6.12
C VAL A 325 -13.50 -2.03 -7.63
N VAL A 326 -13.25 -0.84 -8.16
CA VAL A 326 -12.78 -0.65 -9.54
C VAL A 326 -11.33 -0.20 -9.50
N ALA A 327 -10.43 -0.92 -10.17
CA ALA A 327 -9.01 -0.62 -10.16
C ALA A 327 -8.34 -1.00 -11.49
N PHE A 328 -7.15 -0.43 -11.74
CA PHE A 328 -6.29 -0.93 -12.80
C PHE A 328 -5.64 -2.26 -12.39
N ALA A 329 -5.49 -3.17 -13.34
CA ALA A 329 -4.79 -4.44 -13.18
C ALA A 329 -3.26 -4.21 -13.08
N THR A 330 -2.79 -3.57 -12.00
CA THR A 330 -1.39 -3.23 -11.76
C THR A 330 -0.86 -3.82 -10.46
N GLY A 331 0.39 -4.29 -10.47
CA GLY A 331 1.03 -4.80 -9.26
C GLY A 331 0.32 -6.00 -8.64
N GLY A 332 0.11 -5.96 -7.34
CA GLY A 332 -0.58 -6.99 -6.55
C GLY A 332 -2.11 -6.90 -6.56
N ILE A 333 -2.70 -5.89 -7.19
CA ILE A 333 -4.17 -5.72 -7.21
C ILE A 333 -4.88 -6.95 -7.79
N PRO A 334 -4.46 -7.56 -8.92
CA PRO A 334 -5.13 -8.73 -9.49
C PRO A 334 -5.09 -10.00 -8.61
N GLU A 335 -4.28 -10.01 -7.54
CA GLU A 335 -4.19 -11.16 -6.65
C GLU A 335 -5.34 -11.24 -5.63
N TRP A 336 -6.07 -10.16 -5.44
CA TRP A 336 -7.22 -10.11 -4.54
C TRP A 336 -8.49 -9.55 -5.20
N LEU A 337 -8.35 -8.71 -6.24
CA LEU A 337 -9.47 -8.18 -7.02
C LEU A 337 -9.71 -9.06 -8.25
N GLN A 338 -10.82 -9.78 -8.25
CA GLN A 338 -11.24 -10.65 -9.35
C GLN A 338 -12.32 -9.95 -10.17
N ASP A 339 -12.05 -9.75 -11.47
CA ASP A 339 -12.96 -9.04 -12.38
C ASP A 339 -14.33 -9.71 -12.44
N GLY A 340 -15.39 -8.94 -12.22
CA GLY A 340 -16.77 -9.40 -12.21
C GLY A 340 -17.19 -10.19 -10.95
N VAL A 341 -16.30 -10.39 -9.96
CA VAL A 341 -16.59 -11.14 -8.72
C VAL A 341 -16.70 -10.21 -7.53
N ASN A 342 -15.65 -9.50 -7.17
CA ASN A 342 -15.62 -8.58 -6.03
C ASN A 342 -15.34 -7.12 -6.46
N GLY A 343 -15.46 -6.85 -7.76
CA GLY A 343 -15.27 -5.56 -8.40
C GLY A 343 -14.97 -5.70 -9.88
N CYS A 344 -14.40 -4.67 -10.49
CA CYS A 344 -14.04 -4.68 -11.91
C CYS A 344 -12.61 -4.21 -12.12
N LEU A 345 -11.86 -4.91 -12.99
CA LEU A 345 -10.51 -4.54 -13.39
C LEU A 345 -10.51 -3.76 -14.71
N ALA A 346 -9.78 -2.67 -14.73
CA ALA A 346 -9.40 -1.95 -15.94
C ALA A 346 -8.00 -2.39 -16.42
N PRO A 347 -7.68 -2.33 -17.73
CA PRO A 347 -6.33 -2.61 -18.23
C PRO A 347 -5.27 -1.72 -17.55
N GLY A 348 -4.20 -2.33 -17.06
CA GLY A 348 -3.18 -1.65 -16.26
C GLY A 348 -1.91 -1.24 -17.03
N ASP A 349 -1.76 -1.60 -18.32
CA ASP A 349 -0.59 -1.28 -19.13
C ASP A 349 -0.93 -0.95 -20.60
N PRO A 350 -1.05 0.33 -20.97
CA PRO A 350 -1.04 1.49 -20.06
C PRO A 350 -2.40 1.67 -19.35
N PRO A 351 -2.41 2.25 -18.12
CA PRO A 351 -3.64 2.64 -17.46
C PRO A 351 -4.22 3.89 -18.13
N THR A 352 -5.47 3.83 -18.60
CA THR A 352 -6.13 4.92 -19.36
C THR A 352 -7.47 5.32 -18.74
N ALA A 353 -7.91 6.56 -18.96
CA ALA A 353 -9.22 7.03 -18.52
C ALA A 353 -10.36 6.23 -19.18
N ASP A 354 -10.24 5.87 -20.45
CA ASP A 354 -11.23 5.07 -21.15
C ASP A 354 -11.36 3.66 -20.57
N GLY A 355 -10.21 2.98 -20.30
CA GLY A 355 -10.22 1.67 -19.67
C GLY A 355 -10.83 1.70 -18.27
N LEU A 356 -10.56 2.76 -17.49
CA LEU A 356 -11.17 2.96 -16.18
C LEU A 356 -12.67 3.22 -16.27
N ALA A 357 -13.10 4.04 -17.26
CA ALA A 357 -14.50 4.30 -17.52
C ALA A 357 -15.26 3.02 -17.86
N ASP A 358 -14.72 2.18 -18.75
CA ASP A 358 -15.32 0.88 -19.10
C ASP A 358 -15.52 -0.01 -17.89
N ALA A 359 -14.51 -0.12 -17.03
CA ALA A 359 -14.60 -0.93 -15.80
C ALA A 359 -15.62 -0.36 -14.82
N LEU A 360 -15.67 0.97 -14.64
CA LEU A 360 -16.62 1.61 -13.76
C LEU A 360 -18.07 1.48 -14.25
N ILE A 361 -18.31 1.64 -15.56
CA ILE A 361 -19.60 1.43 -16.19
C ILE A 361 -20.08 -0.03 -16.00
N ARG A 362 -19.21 -1.02 -16.22
CA ARG A 362 -19.53 -2.44 -15.97
C ARG A 362 -19.92 -2.67 -14.51
N CYS A 363 -19.15 -2.10 -13.57
CA CYS A 363 -19.42 -2.21 -12.15
C CYS A 363 -20.79 -1.62 -11.78
N ILE A 364 -21.10 -0.40 -12.23
CA ILE A 364 -22.39 0.27 -11.99
C ILE A 364 -23.54 -0.56 -12.54
N ARG A 365 -23.46 -1.02 -13.77
CA ARG A 365 -24.51 -1.86 -14.41
C ARG A 365 -24.71 -3.19 -13.66
N SER A 366 -23.63 -3.80 -13.18
CA SER A 366 -23.74 -5.03 -12.38
C SER A 366 -24.46 -4.79 -11.06
N LEU A 367 -24.19 -3.67 -10.37
CA LEU A 367 -24.85 -3.28 -9.12
C LEU A 367 -26.35 -2.97 -9.33
N GLU A 368 -26.75 -2.52 -10.51
CA GLU A 368 -28.15 -2.30 -10.85
C GLU A 368 -28.92 -3.62 -11.04
N SER A 369 -28.25 -4.63 -11.58
CA SER A 369 -28.86 -5.91 -11.94
C SER A 369 -28.89 -6.92 -10.79
N SER A 370 -27.90 -6.90 -9.91
CA SER A 370 -27.76 -7.88 -8.83
C SER A 370 -26.85 -7.39 -7.69
N ASP A 371 -26.87 -8.12 -6.57
CA ASP A 371 -25.96 -7.95 -5.42
C ASP A 371 -24.71 -8.87 -5.51
N ALA A 372 -24.47 -9.47 -6.67
CA ALA A 372 -23.39 -10.46 -6.84
C ALA A 372 -22.00 -9.88 -6.48
N LEU A 373 -21.69 -8.64 -6.93
CA LEU A 373 -20.43 -7.98 -6.59
C LEU A 373 -20.30 -7.70 -5.09
N THR A 374 -21.39 -7.31 -4.42
CA THR A 374 -21.44 -7.09 -2.97
C THR A 374 -21.16 -8.39 -2.20
N ARG A 375 -21.81 -9.49 -2.58
CA ARG A 375 -21.55 -10.80 -1.99
C ARG A 375 -20.13 -11.28 -2.26
N GLY A 376 -19.64 -11.09 -3.48
CA GLY A 376 -18.26 -11.41 -3.86
C GLY A 376 -17.23 -10.61 -3.08
N ALA A 377 -17.47 -9.31 -2.84
CA ALA A 377 -16.63 -8.46 -2.02
C ALA A 377 -16.52 -9.00 -0.57
N LEU A 378 -17.67 -9.30 0.06
CA LEU A 378 -17.68 -9.88 1.41
C LEU A 378 -16.97 -11.24 1.47
N ALA A 379 -17.18 -12.11 0.49
CA ALA A 379 -16.52 -13.42 0.41
C ALA A 379 -14.99 -13.30 0.25
N ALA A 380 -14.53 -12.41 -0.62
CA ALA A 380 -13.11 -12.11 -0.82
C ALA A 380 -12.46 -11.59 0.47
N ALA A 381 -13.13 -10.70 1.19
CA ALA A 381 -12.63 -10.17 2.46
C ALA A 381 -12.54 -11.24 3.56
N ARG A 382 -13.54 -12.13 3.66
CA ARG A 382 -13.54 -13.24 4.64
C ARG A 382 -12.38 -14.22 4.44
N SER A 383 -11.86 -14.36 3.22
CA SER A 383 -10.71 -15.21 2.93
C SER A 383 -9.38 -14.66 3.46
N LYS A 384 -9.30 -13.38 3.80
CA LYS A 384 -8.10 -12.68 4.26
C LYS A 384 -8.16 -12.38 5.76
N ARG A 385 -8.02 -13.43 6.58
CA ARG A 385 -8.15 -13.35 8.05
C ARG A 385 -6.86 -12.88 8.71
N GLU A 386 -6.98 -12.02 9.72
CA GLU A 386 -5.87 -11.53 10.54
C GLU A 386 -5.13 -12.67 11.24
N ASP A 387 -5.86 -13.60 11.88
CA ASP A 387 -5.22 -14.70 12.61
C ASP A 387 -4.36 -15.56 11.70
N ALA A 388 -4.84 -15.90 10.51
CA ALA A 388 -4.05 -16.68 9.53
C ALA A 388 -2.79 -15.94 9.07
N HIS A 389 -2.87 -14.61 8.90
CA HIS A 389 -1.72 -13.78 8.61
C HIS A 389 -0.71 -13.78 9.76
N LEU A 390 -1.21 -13.61 11.00
CA LEU A 390 -0.36 -13.62 12.20
C LEU A 390 0.31 -14.97 12.44
N ASP A 391 -0.41 -16.09 12.26
CA ASP A 391 0.15 -17.42 12.37
C ASP A 391 1.29 -17.61 11.37
N SER A 392 1.04 -17.25 10.10
CA SER A 392 2.07 -17.33 9.06
C SER A 392 3.26 -16.41 9.36
N LEU A 393 3.02 -15.20 9.86
CA LEU A 393 4.10 -14.28 10.24
C LEU A 393 4.95 -14.83 11.38
N VAL A 394 4.31 -15.36 12.43
CA VAL A 394 5.01 -15.96 13.59
C VAL A 394 5.84 -17.16 13.16
N ASP A 395 5.32 -17.99 12.26
CA ASP A 395 6.07 -19.13 11.70
C ASP A 395 7.32 -18.68 10.92
N ILE A 396 7.18 -17.65 10.06
CA ILE A 396 8.29 -17.10 9.28
C ILE A 396 9.35 -16.48 10.22
N LEU A 397 8.92 -15.72 11.24
CA LEU A 397 9.81 -15.16 12.26
C LEU A 397 10.55 -16.25 13.04
N GLY A 398 9.84 -17.31 13.46
CA GLY A 398 10.43 -18.44 14.16
C GLY A 398 11.45 -19.22 13.32
N GLN A 399 11.20 -19.39 12.01
CA GLN A 399 12.17 -19.99 11.08
C GLN A 399 13.44 -19.13 10.97
N ALA A 400 13.29 -17.80 10.87
CA ALA A 400 14.44 -16.89 10.78
C ALA A 400 15.27 -16.88 12.08
N ALA A 401 14.63 -16.86 13.25
CA ALA A 401 15.31 -16.91 14.54
C ALA A 401 16.19 -18.17 14.67
N ARG A 402 15.68 -19.32 14.22
CA ARG A 402 16.43 -20.60 14.23
C ARG A 402 17.61 -20.61 13.25
N SER A 403 17.50 -19.94 12.12
CA SER A 403 18.57 -19.91 11.11
C SER A 403 19.81 -19.15 11.61
N GLY A 404 19.67 -18.21 12.53
CA GLY A 404 20.80 -17.48 13.14
C GLY A 404 21.55 -18.31 14.20
N CYS A 405 20.93 -19.31 14.82
CA CYS A 405 21.58 -20.19 15.78
C CYS A 405 22.55 -21.23 15.17
N VAL A 406 22.47 -21.48 13.87
CA VAL A 406 23.28 -22.50 13.19
C VAL A 406 24.63 -21.96 12.69
N SER A 407 24.82 -20.64 12.69
CA SER A 407 26.02 -19.96 12.17
C SER A 407 26.91 -19.32 13.26
N ALA A 408 26.64 -19.58 14.53
CA ALA A 408 27.46 -19.23 15.70
C ALA A 408 28.05 -20.52 16.32
#